data_c919b1bd450ca55ce4c3bca067633696
#
_entry.id   c919b1bd450ca55ce4c3bca067633696
#
_cell.length_a   1.000
_cell.length_b   1.000
_cell.length_c   1.000
_cell.angle_alpha   90.00
_cell.angle_beta   90.00
_cell.angle_gamma   90.00
#
_symmetry.space_group_name_H-M   'P 1'
#
loop_
_entity.id
_entity.type
_entity.pdbx_description
1 polymer ?
#
loop_
_entity_poly.entity_id
_entity_poly.type
_entity_poly.pdbx_seq_one_letter_code
_entity_poly.pdbx_strand_id
1 'polypeptide(L)'
;DLESLGRATPLWRTDFCDLSPGRVAAQCHTWGLLHWIPLNSTSVGYLDSVSRYHLRSSMSSGLVAGLSGAGDASQPPIPEDYPFDRARELLMEYLSVREFYYGDFYPLTEYSQAEDAWMAYQLDRPEQGDGLVVVLKRPGSPYTEAFLRLRALDPAVTYRFDDVDSGISQELTGAELTTDGLRVELLDRPDSALIRYAARRES
;
A
#
# COMPACT_ATOMS: atom_id res chain seq x y z
N ASP A 1 20.31 3.44 -13.30
CA ASP A 1 21.40 2.50 -13.01
C ASP A 1 21.85 2.64 -11.55
N LEU A 2 22.77 1.78 -11.08
CA LEU A 2 23.24 1.79 -9.69
C LEU A 2 24.00 3.08 -9.33
N GLU A 3 24.64 3.72 -10.30
CA GLU A 3 25.36 4.98 -10.10
C GLU A 3 24.37 6.13 -9.84
N SER A 4 23.23 6.13 -10.53
CA SER A 4 22.16 7.10 -10.30
C SER A 4 21.55 6.94 -8.90
N LEU A 5 21.40 5.71 -8.39
CA LEU A 5 20.93 5.44 -7.03
C LEU A 5 21.86 5.97 -5.96
N GLY A 6 23.16 5.98 -6.21
CA GLY A 6 24.14 6.57 -5.30
C GLY A 6 24.09 8.11 -5.23
N ARG A 7 23.36 8.77 -6.12
CA ARG A 7 23.32 10.23 -6.26
C ARG A 7 21.94 10.85 -6.14
N ALA A 8 20.88 10.07 -6.25
CA ALA A 8 19.51 10.55 -6.26
C ALA A 8 18.64 9.74 -5.31
N THR A 9 17.96 10.46 -4.44
CA THR A 9 16.94 9.94 -3.53
C THR A 9 15.82 10.98 -3.41
N PRO A 10 14.57 10.63 -3.64
CA PRO A 10 13.98 9.36 -4.10
C PRO A 10 14.05 9.15 -5.63
N LEU A 11 13.81 7.91 -6.07
CA LEU A 11 13.64 7.59 -7.48
C LEU A 11 12.20 7.86 -7.92
N TRP A 12 12.01 8.59 -9.03
CA TRP A 12 10.73 8.63 -9.74
C TRP A 12 10.58 7.33 -10.54
N ARG A 13 9.61 6.49 -10.16
CA ARG A 13 9.52 5.14 -10.70
C ARG A 13 8.77 5.05 -12.02
N THR A 14 7.71 5.82 -12.20
CA THR A 14 6.87 5.77 -13.40
C THR A 14 5.78 6.83 -13.40
N ASP A 15 5.41 7.31 -14.59
CA ASP A 15 4.23 8.14 -14.85
C ASP A 15 2.98 7.29 -15.13
N PHE A 16 3.11 5.97 -15.20
CA PHE A 16 2.06 5.08 -15.71
C PHE A 16 0.96 4.72 -14.71
N CYS A 17 0.94 5.29 -13.53
CA CYS A 17 -0.12 4.97 -12.56
C CYS A 17 -1.51 5.36 -13.03
N ASP A 18 -1.59 6.40 -13.83
CA ASP A 18 -2.83 6.99 -14.36
C ASP A 18 -3.15 6.55 -15.77
N LEU A 19 -2.17 5.94 -16.45
CA LEU A 19 -2.25 5.52 -17.84
C LEU A 19 -2.25 3.99 -17.91
N SER A 20 -2.72 3.44 -19.03
CA SER A 20 -2.56 2.01 -19.33
C SER A 20 -1.09 1.57 -19.14
N PRO A 21 -0.81 0.40 -18.52
CA PRO A 21 -1.67 -0.75 -18.36
C PRO A 21 -2.42 -0.85 -17.00
N GLY A 22 -2.50 0.18 -16.19
CA GLY A 22 -3.39 0.22 -15.05
C GLY A 22 -2.81 -0.24 -13.71
N ARG A 23 -3.70 -0.57 -12.76
CA ARG A 23 -3.38 -0.75 -11.33
C ARG A 23 -2.50 -1.95 -11.03
N VAL A 24 -2.63 -3.04 -11.80
CA VAL A 24 -1.76 -4.20 -11.67
C VAL A 24 -0.30 -3.81 -11.93
N ALA A 25 -0.02 -2.96 -12.92
CA ALA A 25 1.33 -2.47 -13.18
C ALA A 25 1.88 -1.64 -12.01
N ALA A 26 1.08 -0.71 -11.44
CA ALA A 26 1.48 0.07 -10.27
C ALA A 26 1.81 -0.83 -9.07
N GLN A 27 0.98 -1.85 -8.80
CA GLN A 27 1.22 -2.85 -7.77
C GLN A 27 2.49 -3.65 -8.03
N CYS A 28 2.71 -4.10 -9.27
CA CYS A 28 3.90 -4.84 -9.66
C CYS A 28 5.18 -4.01 -9.52
N HIS A 29 5.12 -2.71 -9.84
CA HIS A 29 6.24 -1.79 -9.59
C HIS A 29 6.52 -1.65 -8.09
N THR A 30 5.49 -1.52 -7.26
CA THR A 30 5.66 -1.48 -5.79
C THR A 30 6.33 -2.75 -5.30
N TRP A 31 5.80 -3.93 -5.68
CA TRP A 31 6.35 -5.22 -5.27
C TRP A 31 7.83 -5.38 -5.71
N GLY A 32 8.15 -5.04 -6.95
CA GLY A 32 9.48 -5.22 -7.50
C GLY A 32 10.49 -4.21 -6.98
N LEU A 33 10.13 -2.93 -6.89
CA LEU A 33 11.06 -1.86 -6.55
C LEU A 33 11.35 -1.75 -5.06
N LEU A 34 10.39 -2.02 -4.17
CA LEU A 34 10.61 -1.91 -2.73
C LEU A 34 11.69 -2.87 -2.21
N HIS A 35 11.97 -3.97 -2.92
CA HIS A 35 13.11 -4.85 -2.62
C HIS A 35 14.48 -4.18 -2.76
N TRP A 36 14.60 -3.19 -3.66
CA TRP A 36 15.89 -2.66 -4.09
C TRP A 36 16.01 -1.15 -3.89
N ILE A 37 14.88 -0.45 -3.99
CA ILE A 37 14.81 1.00 -4.00
C ILE A 37 13.63 1.41 -3.12
N PRO A 38 13.76 1.36 -1.79
CA PRO A 38 12.66 1.67 -0.88
C PRO A 38 12.18 3.12 -1.02
N LEU A 39 13.11 4.05 -1.32
CA LEU A 39 12.78 5.46 -1.52
C LEU A 39 12.43 5.70 -2.99
N ASN A 40 11.19 5.42 -3.35
CA ASN A 40 10.68 5.70 -4.69
C ASN A 40 9.37 6.49 -4.60
N SER A 41 9.05 7.18 -5.69
CA SER A 41 7.83 7.98 -5.80
C SER A 41 7.12 7.70 -7.11
N THR A 42 5.81 7.92 -7.09
CA THR A 42 4.92 7.73 -8.23
C THR A 42 3.86 8.82 -8.24
N SER A 43 3.08 8.88 -9.30
CA SER A 43 1.90 9.73 -9.38
C SER A 43 0.60 8.93 -9.23
N VAL A 44 -0.43 9.62 -8.80
CA VAL A 44 -1.82 9.20 -8.91
C VAL A 44 -2.61 10.34 -9.55
N GLY A 45 -3.37 10.05 -10.59
CA GLY A 45 -4.20 11.03 -11.28
C GLY A 45 -5.39 11.49 -10.46
N TYR A 46 -6.01 12.58 -10.88
CA TYR A 46 -7.13 13.15 -10.16
C TYR A 46 -8.34 12.19 -10.10
N LEU A 47 -8.60 11.41 -11.15
CA LEU A 47 -9.68 10.42 -11.16
C LEU A 47 -9.43 9.27 -10.17
N ASP A 48 -8.18 8.91 -9.96
CA ASP A 48 -7.79 7.81 -9.11
C ASP A 48 -7.61 8.22 -7.66
N SER A 49 -7.33 9.49 -7.41
CA SER A 49 -7.13 10.03 -6.07
C SER A 49 -8.39 10.01 -5.20
N VAL A 50 -9.56 9.77 -5.79
CA VAL A 50 -10.85 9.56 -5.08
C VAL A 50 -11.22 8.10 -4.91
N SER A 51 -10.46 7.19 -5.48
CA SER A 51 -10.62 5.75 -5.34
C SER A 51 -9.61 5.20 -4.34
N ARG A 52 -10.08 4.65 -3.23
CA ARG A 52 -9.23 4.04 -2.19
C ARG A 52 -8.33 2.95 -2.77
N TYR A 53 -8.88 2.03 -3.53
CA TYR A 53 -8.11 0.96 -4.16
C TYR A 53 -7.02 1.49 -5.11
N HIS A 54 -7.35 2.50 -5.92
CA HIS A 54 -6.39 3.07 -6.87
C HIS A 54 -5.28 3.83 -6.15
N LEU A 55 -5.61 4.67 -5.18
CA LEU A 55 -4.63 5.38 -4.39
C LEU A 55 -3.68 4.40 -3.68
N ARG A 56 -4.23 3.39 -2.99
CA ARG A 56 -3.44 2.37 -2.28
C ARG A 56 -2.57 1.53 -3.21
N SER A 57 -3.03 1.25 -4.43
CA SER A 57 -2.21 0.58 -5.45
C SER A 57 -0.99 1.39 -5.87
N SER A 58 -1.03 2.71 -5.71
CA SER A 58 0.04 3.64 -6.08
C SER A 58 0.89 4.09 -4.88
N MET A 59 0.56 3.71 -3.65
CA MET A 59 1.31 4.13 -2.46
C MET A 59 2.77 3.68 -2.50
N SER A 60 3.65 4.60 -2.10
CA SER A 60 5.08 4.39 -1.91
C SER A 60 5.63 5.43 -0.94
N SER A 61 6.94 5.54 -0.73
CA SER A 61 7.52 6.55 0.16
C SER A 61 7.28 8.00 -0.30
N GLY A 62 7.03 8.20 -1.60
CA GLY A 62 6.60 9.47 -2.19
C GLY A 62 5.41 9.30 -3.12
N LEU A 63 4.43 10.18 -3.03
CA LEU A 63 3.25 10.20 -3.88
C LEU A 63 2.98 11.61 -4.36
N VAL A 64 2.87 11.79 -5.68
CA VAL A 64 2.38 13.02 -6.29
C VAL A 64 0.92 12.81 -6.67
N ALA A 65 0.02 13.50 -5.98
CA ALA A 65 -1.37 13.55 -6.38
C ALA A 65 -1.53 14.59 -7.47
N GLY A 66 -1.66 14.14 -8.71
CA GLY A 66 -1.86 14.98 -9.87
C GLY A 66 -3.30 15.53 -9.88
N LEU A 67 -3.48 16.73 -9.37
CA LEU A 67 -4.75 17.47 -9.52
C LEU A 67 -4.77 18.28 -10.83
N SER A 68 -3.95 17.95 -11.79
CA SER A 68 -3.75 18.84 -12.92
C SER A 68 -4.25 18.30 -14.25
N GLY A 69 -5.25 18.92 -14.76
CA GLY A 69 -5.21 19.59 -16.04
C GLY A 69 -4.59 21.00 -16.02
N ALA A 70 -4.05 21.49 -14.90
CA ALA A 70 -3.57 22.85 -14.78
C ALA A 70 -2.22 23.03 -15.50
N GLY A 71 -2.28 23.46 -16.76
CA GLY A 71 -1.12 23.85 -17.55
C GLY A 71 -0.78 22.96 -18.74
N ASP A 72 -1.33 21.76 -18.85
CA ASP A 72 -1.22 20.93 -20.03
C ASP A 72 -2.57 20.89 -20.76
N ALA A 73 -2.63 21.55 -21.94
CA ALA A 73 -3.84 21.58 -22.77
C ALA A 73 -4.27 20.19 -23.30
N SER A 74 -3.45 19.17 -23.12
CA SER A 74 -3.77 17.78 -23.48
C SER A 74 -4.53 17.03 -22.38
N GLN A 75 -4.55 17.56 -21.15
CA GLN A 75 -5.25 16.95 -20.03
C GLN A 75 -6.65 17.55 -19.86
N PRO A 76 -7.69 16.75 -19.66
CA PRO A 76 -9.02 17.29 -19.40
C PRO A 76 -9.01 18.12 -18.11
N PRO A 77 -9.78 19.23 -18.05
CA PRO A 77 -9.90 20.01 -16.83
C PRO A 77 -10.55 19.16 -15.72
N ILE A 78 -10.20 19.47 -14.48
CA ILE A 78 -10.87 18.84 -13.33
C ILE A 78 -12.35 19.20 -13.39
N PRO A 79 -13.27 18.21 -13.29
CA PRO A 79 -14.70 18.47 -13.27
C PRO A 79 -15.10 19.41 -12.13
N GLU A 80 -16.12 20.26 -12.36
CA GLU A 80 -16.61 21.20 -11.33
C GLU A 80 -17.16 20.46 -10.09
N ASP A 81 -17.70 19.26 -10.29
CA ASP A 81 -18.24 18.39 -9.24
C ASP A 81 -17.21 17.42 -8.66
N TYR A 82 -15.92 17.64 -8.91
CA TYR A 82 -14.86 16.79 -8.40
C TYR A 82 -14.89 16.72 -6.86
N PRO A 83 -14.91 15.50 -6.26
CA PRO A 83 -15.07 15.33 -4.83
C PRO A 83 -13.77 15.60 -4.04
N PHE A 84 -13.37 16.86 -3.95
CA PHE A 84 -12.15 17.30 -3.27
C PHE A 84 -12.05 16.82 -1.82
N ASP A 85 -13.18 16.74 -1.10
CA ASP A 85 -13.17 16.27 0.29
C ASP A 85 -12.79 14.80 0.37
N ARG A 86 -13.28 13.99 -0.55
CA ARG A 86 -12.88 12.58 -0.66
C ARG A 86 -11.41 12.41 -1.02
N ALA A 87 -10.92 13.19 -1.97
CA ALA A 87 -9.50 13.21 -2.33
C ALA A 87 -8.62 13.59 -1.12
N ARG A 88 -9.06 14.59 -0.35
CA ARG A 88 -8.38 15.03 0.88
C ARG A 88 -8.35 13.94 1.94
N GLU A 89 -9.46 13.24 2.20
CA GLU A 89 -9.52 12.12 3.14
C GLU A 89 -8.49 11.04 2.79
N LEU A 90 -8.46 10.60 1.54
CA LEU A 90 -7.55 9.57 1.07
C LEU A 90 -6.09 10.01 1.09
N LEU A 91 -5.83 11.28 0.77
CA LEU A 91 -4.48 11.84 0.89
C LEU A 91 -4.02 11.89 2.35
N MET A 92 -4.91 12.26 3.29
CA MET A 92 -4.60 12.23 4.72
C MET A 92 -4.39 10.81 5.23
N GLU A 93 -5.12 9.81 4.71
CA GLU A 93 -4.87 8.40 4.97
C GLU A 93 -3.44 8.03 4.56
N TYR A 94 -3.03 8.36 3.32
CA TYR A 94 -1.67 8.14 2.85
C TYR A 94 -0.63 8.82 3.75
N LEU A 95 -0.81 10.10 4.07
CA LEU A 95 0.13 10.84 4.93
C LEU A 95 0.27 10.21 6.31
N SER A 96 -0.78 9.59 6.82
CA SER A 96 -0.77 8.90 8.12
C SER A 96 -0.01 7.58 8.13
N VAL A 97 0.25 7.00 6.96
CA VAL A 97 0.97 5.72 6.82
C VAL A 97 2.28 5.84 6.03
N ARG A 98 2.56 7.00 5.46
CA ARG A 98 3.73 7.20 4.59
C ARG A 98 5.05 6.83 5.24
N GLU A 99 5.20 7.06 6.54
CA GLU A 99 6.45 6.80 7.25
C GLU A 99 6.80 5.31 7.35
N PHE A 100 5.82 4.42 7.25
CA PHE A 100 6.09 2.98 7.22
C PHE A 100 6.91 2.56 6.00
N TYR A 101 6.85 3.31 4.90
CA TYR A 101 7.65 3.04 3.69
C TYR A 101 9.15 3.28 3.87
N TYR A 102 9.59 3.80 5.02
CA TYR A 102 11.02 3.86 5.40
C TYR A 102 11.47 2.63 6.19
N GLY A 103 10.56 1.74 6.54
CA GLY A 103 10.84 0.48 7.20
C GLY A 103 11.23 -0.66 6.26
N ASP A 104 11.40 -1.84 6.83
CA ASP A 104 11.74 -3.05 6.10
C ASP A 104 10.53 -3.55 5.29
N PHE A 105 10.78 -3.94 4.05
CA PHE A 105 9.76 -4.45 3.14
C PHE A 105 9.76 -5.99 3.10
N TYR A 106 8.60 -6.58 3.34
CA TYR A 106 8.39 -8.03 3.21
C TYR A 106 7.17 -8.30 2.30
N PRO A 107 7.36 -8.92 1.12
CA PRO A 107 6.23 -9.38 0.32
C PRO A 107 5.55 -10.55 1.06
N LEU A 108 4.22 -10.49 1.14
CA LEU A 108 3.39 -11.52 1.76
C LEU A 108 2.69 -12.42 0.73
N THR A 109 2.72 -12.02 -0.53
CA THR A 109 2.25 -12.80 -1.68
C THR A 109 3.36 -12.92 -2.71
N GLU A 110 3.27 -13.91 -3.56
CA GLU A 110 4.18 -14.03 -4.71
C GLU A 110 3.92 -12.93 -5.74
N TYR A 111 4.96 -12.63 -6.55
CA TYR A 111 4.79 -11.74 -7.69
C TYR A 111 3.83 -12.34 -8.70
N SER A 112 2.84 -11.56 -9.11
CA SER A 112 1.89 -11.94 -10.13
C SER A 112 1.40 -10.74 -10.93
N GLN A 113 1.19 -10.92 -12.23
CA GLN A 113 0.53 -9.96 -13.11
C GLN A 113 -0.93 -10.35 -13.39
N ALA A 114 -1.40 -11.47 -12.83
CA ALA A 114 -2.75 -11.97 -13.06
C ALA A 114 -3.79 -11.09 -12.38
N GLU A 115 -4.89 -10.80 -13.08
CA GLU A 115 -5.99 -9.97 -12.59
C GLU A 115 -6.83 -10.61 -11.48
N ASP A 116 -6.67 -11.91 -11.25
CA ASP A 116 -7.34 -12.69 -10.22
C ASP A 116 -6.50 -12.91 -8.95
N ALA A 117 -5.30 -12.38 -8.92
CA ALA A 117 -4.41 -12.50 -7.77
C ALA A 117 -4.67 -11.40 -6.71
N TRP A 118 -4.29 -11.69 -5.47
CA TRP A 118 -4.09 -10.68 -4.44
C TRP A 118 -2.62 -10.27 -4.43
N MET A 119 -2.37 -9.02 -4.05
CA MET A 119 -1.04 -8.55 -3.69
C MET A 119 -1.07 -8.04 -2.25
N ALA A 120 -0.16 -8.53 -1.43
CA ALA A 120 0.00 -8.06 -0.07
C ALA A 120 1.48 -7.93 0.29
N TYR A 121 1.77 -6.94 1.12
CA TYR A 121 3.10 -6.72 1.67
C TYR A 121 3.03 -6.11 3.08
N GLN A 122 4.09 -6.33 3.83
CA GLN A 122 4.33 -5.78 5.16
C GLN A 122 5.45 -4.76 5.09
N LEU A 123 5.26 -3.67 5.80
CA LEU A 123 6.29 -2.68 6.11
C LEU A 123 6.52 -2.73 7.61
N ASP A 124 7.72 -3.08 8.05
CA ASP A 124 8.07 -3.28 9.45
C ASP A 124 9.06 -2.22 9.93
N ARG A 125 8.85 -1.69 11.12
CA ARG A 125 9.79 -0.76 11.75
C ARG A 125 10.24 -1.35 13.10
N PRO A 126 11.23 -2.25 13.09
CA PRO A 126 11.60 -3.02 14.26
C PRO A 126 12.05 -2.13 15.44
N GLU A 127 12.68 -0.99 15.19
CA GLU A 127 13.10 -0.06 16.26
C GLU A 127 11.92 0.62 16.95
N GLN A 128 10.79 0.78 16.27
CA GLN A 128 9.55 1.31 16.81
C GLN A 128 8.65 0.21 17.38
N GLY A 129 8.86 -1.01 16.93
CA GLY A 129 8.04 -2.17 17.26
C GLY A 129 6.65 -2.10 16.62
N ASP A 130 6.55 -1.49 15.45
CA ASP A 130 5.28 -1.32 14.73
C ASP A 130 5.44 -1.56 13.22
N GLY A 131 4.32 -1.58 12.50
CA GLY A 131 4.34 -1.75 11.07
C GLY A 131 2.97 -1.59 10.42
N LEU A 132 2.96 -1.85 9.12
CA LEU A 132 1.78 -1.74 8.26
C LEU A 132 1.68 -2.96 7.34
N VAL A 133 0.49 -3.53 7.24
CA VAL A 133 0.14 -4.51 6.20
C VAL A 133 -0.75 -3.83 5.17
N VAL A 134 -0.33 -3.89 3.91
CA VAL A 134 -1.10 -3.39 2.76
C VAL A 134 -1.61 -4.58 1.98
N VAL A 135 -2.91 -4.62 1.72
CA VAL A 135 -3.58 -5.71 1.00
C VAL A 135 -4.39 -5.16 -0.15
N LEU A 136 -4.18 -5.71 -1.32
CA LEU A 136 -4.83 -5.31 -2.57
C LEU A 136 -5.44 -6.54 -3.23
N LYS A 137 -6.77 -6.60 -3.27
CA LYS A 137 -7.54 -7.63 -3.98
C LYS A 137 -7.89 -7.12 -5.36
N ARG A 138 -7.41 -7.80 -6.37
CA ARG A 138 -7.66 -7.45 -7.78
C ARG A 138 -9.08 -7.79 -8.23
N PRO A 139 -9.58 -7.11 -9.27
CA PRO A 139 -10.99 -7.25 -9.69
C PRO A 139 -11.39 -8.67 -10.11
N GLY A 140 -10.47 -9.45 -10.67
CA GLY A 140 -10.72 -10.83 -11.14
C GLY A 140 -10.69 -11.88 -10.02
N SER A 141 -10.27 -11.52 -8.79
CA SER A 141 -10.11 -12.52 -7.73
C SER A 141 -11.45 -13.11 -7.26
N PRO A 142 -11.61 -14.43 -7.27
CA PRO A 142 -12.80 -15.08 -6.75
C PRO A 142 -12.80 -15.21 -5.22
N TYR A 143 -11.65 -15.08 -4.58
CA TYR A 143 -11.48 -15.31 -3.15
C TYR A 143 -11.93 -14.08 -2.35
N THR A 144 -12.51 -14.31 -1.18
CA THR A 144 -12.98 -13.26 -0.28
C THR A 144 -12.12 -13.11 0.97
N GLU A 145 -11.20 -14.04 1.19
CA GLU A 145 -10.29 -14.02 2.33
C GLU A 145 -8.90 -14.51 1.96
N ALA A 146 -7.91 -14.08 2.73
CA ALA A 146 -6.53 -14.54 2.67
C ALA A 146 -5.94 -14.66 4.08
N PHE A 147 -4.97 -15.57 4.24
CA PHE A 147 -4.17 -15.73 5.45
C PHE A 147 -2.73 -15.32 5.13
N LEU A 148 -2.31 -14.19 5.67
CA LEU A 148 -1.04 -13.55 5.34
C LEU A 148 -0.01 -13.82 6.45
N ARG A 149 0.99 -14.65 6.16
CA ARG A 149 2.06 -14.95 7.12
C ARG A 149 3.04 -13.79 7.20
N LEU A 150 3.03 -13.10 8.33
CA LEU A 150 3.92 -11.98 8.57
C LEU A 150 5.36 -12.44 8.84
N ARG A 151 6.30 -11.54 8.62
CA ARG A 151 7.73 -11.80 8.69
C ARG A 151 8.39 -10.97 9.80
N ALA A 152 9.56 -11.42 10.26
CA ALA A 152 10.44 -10.71 11.19
C ALA A 152 9.81 -10.28 12.53
N LEU A 153 8.67 -10.84 12.91
CA LEU A 153 8.04 -10.60 14.21
C LEU A 153 8.61 -11.53 15.28
N ASP A 154 8.77 -11.03 16.50
CA ASP A 154 9.17 -11.86 17.64
C ASP A 154 8.01 -12.81 18.00
N PRO A 155 8.21 -14.15 17.95
CA PRO A 155 7.16 -15.12 18.24
C PRO A 155 6.54 -14.99 19.63
N ALA A 156 7.29 -14.48 20.61
CA ALA A 156 6.86 -14.35 22.01
C ALA A 156 6.09 -13.07 22.29
N VAL A 157 6.13 -12.10 21.35
CA VAL A 157 5.47 -10.80 21.52
C VAL A 157 4.04 -10.86 20.99
N THR A 158 3.13 -10.25 21.73
CA THR A 158 1.77 -9.98 21.26
C THR A 158 1.72 -8.66 20.52
N TYR A 159 1.14 -8.67 19.34
CA TYR A 159 0.92 -7.48 18.50
C TYR A 159 -0.56 -7.17 18.43
N ARG A 160 -0.88 -5.89 18.55
CA ARG A 160 -2.22 -5.37 18.28
C ARG A 160 -2.29 -4.93 16.81
N PHE A 161 -3.31 -5.38 16.12
CA PHE A 161 -3.65 -5.03 14.74
C PHE A 161 -4.88 -4.16 14.72
N ASP A 162 -4.81 -3.02 14.04
CA ASP A 162 -5.91 -2.08 13.88
C ASP A 162 -6.19 -1.91 12.38
N ASP A 163 -7.34 -2.39 11.93
CA ASP A 163 -7.81 -2.19 10.56
C ASP A 163 -8.29 -0.74 10.39
N VAL A 164 -7.66 -0.02 9.47
CA VAL A 164 -7.93 1.42 9.24
C VAL A 164 -9.32 1.66 8.69
N ASP A 165 -9.88 0.68 7.95
CA ASP A 165 -11.17 0.82 7.28
C ASP A 165 -12.35 0.52 8.20
N SER A 166 -12.28 -0.60 8.90
CA SER A 166 -13.35 -1.07 9.78
C SER A 166 -13.23 -0.54 11.21
N GLY A 167 -12.03 -0.11 11.62
CA GLY A 167 -11.72 0.23 13.01
C GLY A 167 -11.69 -1.00 13.94
N ILE A 168 -11.76 -2.20 13.39
CA ILE A 168 -11.68 -3.44 14.17
C ILE A 168 -10.24 -3.65 14.62
N SER A 169 -10.09 -4.00 15.89
CA SER A 169 -8.80 -4.35 16.48
C SER A 169 -8.78 -5.82 16.89
N GLN A 170 -7.62 -6.46 16.72
CA GLN A 170 -7.36 -7.81 17.21
C GLN A 170 -5.93 -7.92 17.76
N GLU A 171 -5.71 -8.88 18.66
CA GLU A 171 -4.40 -9.17 19.21
C GLU A 171 -3.98 -10.60 18.81
N LEU A 172 -2.77 -10.73 18.29
CA LEU A 172 -2.17 -12.00 17.87
C LEU A 172 -0.71 -12.04 18.30
N THR A 173 -0.21 -13.21 18.63
CA THR A 173 1.21 -13.43 18.93
C THR A 173 2.02 -13.50 17.62
N GLY A 174 3.30 -13.16 17.66
CA GLY A 174 4.18 -13.32 16.52
C GLY A 174 4.26 -14.80 16.06
N ALA A 175 4.09 -15.76 16.97
CA ALA A 175 4.02 -17.18 16.63
C ALA A 175 2.79 -17.50 15.76
N GLU A 176 1.60 -17.05 16.15
CA GLU A 176 0.36 -17.22 15.36
C GLU A 176 0.48 -16.56 13.99
N LEU A 177 1.01 -15.33 13.94
CA LEU A 177 1.20 -14.57 12.71
C LEU A 177 2.16 -15.23 11.72
N THR A 178 3.16 -15.94 12.22
CA THR A 178 4.14 -16.64 11.39
C THR A 178 3.62 -17.99 10.89
N THR A 179 2.82 -18.69 11.70
CA THR A 179 2.32 -20.04 11.40
C THR A 179 0.98 -20.01 10.68
N ASP A 180 -0.01 -19.37 11.27
CA ASP A 180 -1.40 -19.33 10.77
C ASP A 180 -1.64 -18.12 9.85
N GLY A 181 -0.97 -17.00 10.16
CA GLY A 181 -1.08 -15.75 9.42
C GLY A 181 -2.22 -14.85 9.89
N LEU A 182 -2.15 -13.60 9.47
CA LEU A 182 -3.20 -12.61 9.64
C LEU A 182 -4.34 -12.89 8.67
N ARG A 183 -5.54 -13.17 9.19
CA ARG A 183 -6.75 -13.34 8.36
C ARG A 183 -7.23 -11.95 7.90
N VAL A 184 -7.39 -11.80 6.60
CA VAL A 184 -7.95 -10.58 5.99
C VAL A 184 -9.14 -10.97 5.13
N GLU A 185 -10.27 -10.31 5.33
CA GLU A 185 -11.49 -10.51 4.54
C GLU A 185 -11.80 -9.25 3.73
N LEU A 186 -11.97 -9.41 2.42
CA LEU A 186 -12.30 -8.37 1.47
C LEU A 186 -13.44 -8.86 0.57
N LEU A 187 -14.63 -8.29 0.71
CA LEU A 187 -15.83 -8.78 0.03
C LEU A 187 -15.98 -8.19 -1.38
N ASP A 188 -15.62 -6.92 -1.55
CA ASP A 188 -15.77 -6.20 -2.82
C ASP A 188 -14.69 -6.58 -3.85
N ARG A 189 -14.86 -6.14 -5.11
CA ARG A 189 -13.95 -6.39 -6.24
C ARG A 189 -13.88 -5.16 -7.16
N PRO A 190 -12.76 -4.46 -7.27
CA PRO A 190 -11.55 -4.61 -6.44
C PRO A 190 -11.76 -4.12 -5.00
N ASP A 191 -10.84 -4.48 -4.10
CA ASP A 191 -10.85 -4.03 -2.72
C ASP A 191 -9.44 -3.90 -2.14
N SER A 192 -9.31 -3.27 -0.97
CA SER A 192 -8.01 -3.09 -0.32
C SER A 192 -8.17 -2.89 1.18
N ALA A 193 -7.18 -3.32 1.95
CA ALA A 193 -7.08 -3.01 3.39
C ALA A 193 -5.73 -2.40 3.74
N LEU A 194 -5.74 -1.50 4.72
CA LEU A 194 -4.57 -1.04 5.45
C LEU A 194 -4.72 -1.47 6.90
N ILE A 195 -3.78 -2.25 7.40
CA ILE A 195 -3.82 -2.79 8.76
C ILE A 195 -2.53 -2.39 9.46
N ARG A 196 -2.63 -1.51 10.45
CA ARG A 196 -1.49 -1.14 11.30
C ARG A 196 -1.31 -2.18 12.38
N TYR A 197 -0.08 -2.42 12.79
CA TYR A 197 0.20 -3.22 13.97
C TYR A 197 1.26 -2.56 14.85
N ALA A 198 1.21 -2.89 16.14
CA ALA A 198 2.23 -2.48 17.10
C ALA A 198 2.42 -3.56 18.16
N ALA A 199 3.66 -3.74 18.57
CA ALA A 199 4.00 -4.59 19.70
C ALA A 199 3.33 -4.05 20.97
N ARG A 200 2.67 -4.92 21.73
CA ARG A 200 2.10 -4.57 23.02
C ARG A 200 3.24 -4.39 24.03
N ARG A 201 3.41 -3.17 24.52
CA ARG A 201 4.34 -2.91 25.61
C ARG A 201 3.69 -3.37 26.90
N GLU A 202 4.35 -4.27 27.62
CA GLU A 202 3.96 -4.54 29.00
C GLU A 202 4.14 -3.26 29.81
N SER A 203 3.09 -2.84 30.50
CA SER A 203 3.06 -1.64 31.35
C SER A 203 3.63 -1.95 32.74
#